data_34e4866fe4fe40972a76bb8d4b86e2a8
#
_entry.id   34e4866fe4fe40972a76bb8d4b86e2a8
#
_cell.length_a   1.000
_cell.length_b   1.000
_cell.length_c   1.000
_cell.angle_alpha   90.00
_cell.angle_beta   90.00
_cell.angle_gamma   90.00
#
_symmetry.space_group_name_H-M   'P 1'
#
loop_
_entity.id
_entity.type
_entity.pdbx_description
1 polymer ?
#
loop_
_entity_poly.entity_id
_entity_poly.type
_entity_poly.pdbx_seq_one_letter_code
_entity_poly.pdbx_strand_id
1 'polypeptide(L)'
;DAGFTRIEGFLFVSSPRSTTPFHMDAEDNFFVQIHGEKIFAIYDNRDGTIADDAQVEHSTVKHRNVPYHDSFGPRGTEFHLSGNDGCYVPYQWPHWVKTATRSLTRPKVSTPRSRP
;
A
#
# COMPACT_ATOMS: atom_id res chain seq x y z
N ASP A 1 15.23 18.25 4.54
CA ASP A 1 16.09 17.13 4.43
C ASP A 1 16.25 16.32 5.69
N ALA A 2 15.63 16.69 6.75
CA ALA A 2 15.67 15.92 7.96
C ALA A 2 14.97 14.56 7.78
N GLY A 3 15.72 13.46 7.83
CA GLY A 3 15.21 12.11 7.93
C GLY A 3 15.29 11.26 6.67
N PHE A 4 15.57 11.81 5.49
CA PHE A 4 15.73 11.01 4.28
C PHE A 4 17.21 10.91 3.88
N THR A 5 17.74 9.69 3.89
CA THR A 5 19.11 9.41 3.46
C THR A 5 19.21 9.01 1.99
N ARG A 6 18.09 8.54 1.41
CA ARG A 6 18.04 8.08 0.02
C ARG A 6 16.61 8.20 -0.51
N ILE A 7 16.49 8.68 -1.73
CA ILE A 7 15.22 8.74 -2.45
C ILE A 7 15.39 8.01 -3.78
N GLU A 8 14.50 7.06 -4.04
CA GLU A 8 14.42 6.34 -5.31
C GLU A 8 13.04 6.46 -5.90
N GLY A 9 12.96 6.56 -7.22
CA GLY A 9 11.71 6.58 -7.96
C GLY A 9 11.56 5.35 -8.85
N PHE A 10 10.37 4.75 -8.85
CA PHE A 10 10.02 3.62 -9.70
C PHE A 10 8.75 3.91 -10.46
N LEU A 11 8.70 3.48 -11.72
CA LEU A 11 7.50 3.50 -12.54
C LEU A 11 6.96 2.08 -12.67
N PHE A 12 5.69 1.90 -12.26
CA PHE A 12 5.01 0.63 -12.38
C PHE A 12 3.94 0.69 -13.47
N VAL A 13 3.99 -0.25 -14.40
CA VAL A 13 2.96 -0.45 -15.41
C VAL A 13 2.28 -1.78 -15.13
N SER A 14 0.98 -1.75 -14.88
CA SER A 14 0.20 -2.92 -14.50
C SER A 14 -0.85 -3.26 -15.56
N SER A 15 -0.98 -4.55 -15.87
CA SER A 15 -2.05 -5.04 -16.72
C SER A 15 -3.41 -4.87 -16.04
N PRO A 16 -4.51 -4.76 -16.81
CA PRO A 16 -5.85 -4.86 -16.25
C PRO A 16 -6.03 -6.13 -15.41
N ARG A 17 -6.79 -6.04 -14.32
CA ARG A 17 -7.10 -7.17 -13.42
C ARG A 17 -5.88 -7.80 -12.73
N SER A 18 -4.77 -7.10 -12.65
CA SER A 18 -3.62 -7.59 -11.90
C SER A 18 -3.77 -7.32 -10.39
N THR A 19 -3.18 -8.19 -9.61
CA THR A 19 -3.14 -8.07 -8.15
C THR A 19 -1.71 -8.20 -7.68
N THR A 20 -1.27 -7.25 -6.86
CA THR A 20 -0.05 -7.37 -6.07
C THR A 20 -0.45 -7.91 -4.70
N PRO A 21 0.02 -9.09 -4.30
CA PRO A 21 -0.42 -9.73 -3.08
C PRO A 21 0.03 -8.97 -1.83
N PHE A 22 -0.54 -9.34 -0.69
CA PHE A 22 -0.24 -8.79 0.62
C PHE A 22 1.24 -8.90 0.95
N HIS A 23 1.91 -7.76 1.12
CA HIS A 23 3.36 -7.68 1.35
C HIS A 23 3.73 -6.41 2.12
N MET A 24 4.98 -6.34 2.54
CA MET A 24 5.58 -5.13 3.12
C MET A 24 6.79 -4.70 2.29
N ASP A 25 7.04 -3.40 2.31
CA ASP A 25 8.27 -2.83 1.76
C ASP A 25 9.23 -2.42 2.88
N ALA A 26 10.51 -2.37 2.55
CA ALA A 26 11.58 -2.02 3.48
C ALA A 26 11.74 -0.50 3.67
N GLU A 27 10.93 0.29 2.99
CA GLU A 27 10.99 1.75 2.98
C GLU A 27 9.63 2.38 3.22
N ASP A 28 9.64 3.65 3.55
CA ASP A 28 8.46 4.50 3.40
C ASP A 28 8.20 4.76 1.92
N ASN A 29 6.96 4.58 1.48
CA ASN A 29 6.58 4.76 0.09
C ASN A 29 5.56 5.89 -0.07
N PHE A 30 5.82 6.75 -1.04
CA PHE A 30 4.85 7.71 -1.55
C PHE A 30 4.42 7.25 -2.93
N PHE A 31 3.19 6.83 -3.05
CA PHE A 31 2.65 6.32 -4.29
C PHE A 31 1.79 7.37 -4.99
N VAL A 32 2.02 7.56 -6.28
CA VAL A 32 1.22 8.47 -7.12
C VAL A 32 0.67 7.70 -8.31
N GLN A 33 -0.65 7.70 -8.47
CA GLN A 33 -1.31 7.11 -9.63
C GLN A 33 -1.30 8.12 -10.78
N ILE A 34 -0.62 7.80 -11.88
CA ILE A 34 -0.49 8.69 -13.03
C ILE A 34 -1.65 8.48 -14.00
N HIS A 35 -1.93 7.22 -14.35
CA HIS A 35 -2.96 6.85 -15.32
C HIS A 35 -3.68 5.58 -14.87
N GLY A 36 -4.98 5.52 -15.16
CA GLY A 36 -5.81 4.38 -14.75
C GLY A 36 -6.22 4.46 -13.28
N GLU A 37 -6.73 3.34 -12.78
CA GLU A 37 -7.27 3.26 -11.42
C GLU A 37 -6.70 2.04 -10.69
N LYS A 38 -6.37 2.24 -9.42
CA LYS A 38 -5.94 1.18 -8.52
C LYS A 38 -6.64 1.28 -7.18
N ILE A 39 -6.78 0.12 -6.55
CA ILE A 39 -7.23 0.00 -5.16
C ILE A 39 -6.02 -0.42 -4.34
N PHE A 40 -5.67 0.39 -3.36
CA PHE A 40 -4.67 0.09 -2.34
C PHE A 40 -5.38 -0.24 -1.04
N ALA A 41 -5.05 -1.36 -0.43
CA ALA A 41 -5.44 -1.65 0.95
C ALA A 41 -4.20 -1.63 1.83
N ILE A 42 -4.19 -0.75 2.79
CA ILE A 42 -3.08 -0.52 3.70
C ILE A 42 -3.53 -0.90 5.12
N TYR A 43 -2.73 -1.70 5.81
CA TYR A 43 -3.07 -2.27 7.11
C TYR A 43 -2.20 -1.67 8.21
N ASP A 44 -2.84 -1.11 9.23
CA ASP A 44 -2.16 -0.51 10.37
C ASP A 44 -1.41 -1.57 11.18
N ASN A 45 -0.09 -1.47 11.18
CA ASN A 45 0.81 -2.36 11.90
C ASN A 45 1.63 -1.64 12.98
N ARG A 46 1.13 -0.53 13.52
CA ARG A 46 1.85 0.24 14.55
C ARG A 46 2.16 -0.55 15.80
N ASP A 47 1.31 -1.50 16.15
CA ASP A 47 1.48 -2.35 17.33
C ASP A 47 2.24 -3.64 17.05
N GLY A 48 2.66 -3.89 15.80
CA GLY A 48 3.40 -5.08 15.40
C GLY A 48 2.60 -6.39 15.42
N THR A 49 1.28 -6.33 15.53
CA THR A 49 0.45 -7.55 15.66
C THR A 49 0.09 -8.19 14.32
N ILE A 50 0.17 -7.45 13.21
CA ILE A 50 0.00 -8.02 11.87
C ILE A 50 1.30 -8.69 11.42
N ALA A 51 2.42 -8.03 11.61
CA ALA A 51 3.74 -8.57 11.32
C ALA A 51 4.71 -8.11 12.40
N ASP A 52 5.26 -9.05 13.13
CA ASP A 52 6.30 -8.78 14.13
C ASP A 52 7.67 -8.54 13.48
N ASP A 53 8.65 -8.15 14.28
CA ASP A 53 9.99 -7.81 13.80
C ASP A 53 10.65 -8.97 13.05
N ALA A 54 10.42 -10.21 13.46
CA ALA A 54 10.98 -11.39 12.79
C ALA A 54 10.34 -11.62 11.42
N GLN A 55 9.03 -11.40 11.31
CA GLN A 55 8.33 -11.47 10.03
C GLN A 55 8.74 -10.33 9.09
N VAL A 56 8.96 -9.14 9.63
CA VAL A 56 9.49 -8.00 8.88
C VAL A 56 10.86 -8.32 8.32
N GLU A 57 11.77 -8.80 9.14
CA GLU A 57 13.12 -9.19 8.72
C GLU A 57 13.05 -10.28 7.65
N HIS A 58 12.26 -11.31 7.87
CA HIS A 58 12.10 -12.41 6.93
C HIS A 58 11.51 -11.96 5.58
N SER A 59 10.49 -11.12 5.58
CA SER A 59 9.89 -10.62 4.36
C SER A 59 10.83 -9.70 3.58
N THR A 60 11.58 -8.85 4.27
CA THR A 60 12.51 -7.90 3.67
C THR A 60 13.74 -8.61 3.09
N VAL A 61 14.36 -9.51 3.87
CA VAL A 61 15.58 -10.22 3.45
C VAL A 61 15.29 -11.30 2.42
N LYS A 62 14.17 -12.00 2.55
CA LYS A 62 13.81 -13.12 1.67
C LYS A 62 12.88 -12.72 0.52
N HIS A 63 12.48 -11.47 0.45
CA HIS A 63 11.50 -10.96 -0.53
C HIS A 63 10.21 -11.79 -0.57
N ARG A 64 9.71 -12.18 0.59
CA ARG A 64 8.50 -13.00 0.72
C ARG A 64 7.31 -12.17 1.15
N ASN A 65 6.14 -12.59 0.66
CA ASN A 65 4.88 -12.00 1.08
C ASN A 65 4.57 -12.34 2.54
N VAL A 66 3.87 -11.43 3.19
CA VAL A 66 3.38 -11.63 4.55
C VAL A 66 2.12 -12.50 4.51
N PRO A 67 1.95 -13.49 5.42
CA PRO A 67 0.71 -14.23 5.50
C PRO A 67 -0.48 -13.32 5.85
N TYR A 68 -1.58 -13.47 5.12
CA TYR A 68 -2.82 -12.74 5.40
C TYR A 68 -3.77 -13.58 6.25
N HIS A 69 -4.41 -12.95 7.21
CA HIS A 69 -5.50 -13.52 8.01
C HIS A 69 -6.74 -12.63 7.95
N ASP A 70 -7.91 -13.24 7.92
CA ASP A 70 -9.18 -12.49 7.84
C ASP A 70 -9.39 -11.54 9.04
N SER A 71 -8.82 -11.86 10.19
CA SER A 71 -8.82 -10.99 11.37
C SER A 71 -8.14 -9.63 11.14
N PHE A 72 -7.32 -9.49 10.13
CA PHE A 72 -6.67 -8.22 9.78
C PHE A 72 -7.64 -7.24 9.09
N GLY A 73 -8.72 -7.73 8.53
CA GLY A 73 -9.67 -6.93 7.75
C GLY A 73 -10.06 -5.59 8.38
N PRO A 74 -10.48 -5.55 9.66
CA PRO A 74 -10.85 -4.29 10.33
C PRO A 74 -9.74 -3.25 10.44
N ARG A 75 -8.49 -3.66 10.28
CA ARG A 75 -7.31 -2.78 10.35
C ARG A 75 -6.88 -2.25 8.98
N GLY A 76 -7.49 -2.75 7.92
CA GLY A 76 -7.23 -2.33 6.56
C GLY A 76 -8.05 -1.11 6.15
N THR A 77 -7.42 -0.20 5.42
CA THR A 77 -8.11 0.92 4.77
C THR A 77 -7.89 0.82 3.27
N GLU A 78 -8.97 0.80 2.52
CA GLU A 78 -8.92 0.79 1.06
C GLU A 78 -8.94 2.21 0.51
N PHE A 79 -7.99 2.49 -0.38
CA PHE A 79 -7.89 3.75 -1.11
C PHE A 79 -8.11 3.49 -2.59
N HIS A 80 -9.08 4.16 -3.19
CA HIS A 80 -9.32 4.13 -4.63
C HIS A 80 -8.56 5.29 -5.28
N LEU A 81 -7.50 4.97 -6.00
CA LEU A 81 -6.64 5.95 -6.65
C LEU A 81 -6.92 6.01 -8.15
N SER A 82 -7.18 7.19 -8.64
CA SER A 82 -7.23 7.52 -10.07
C SER A 82 -6.12 8.51 -10.42
N GLY A 83 -6.02 8.90 -11.67
CA GLY A 83 -4.95 9.80 -12.12
C GLY A 83 -4.78 11.04 -11.23
N ASN A 84 -3.54 11.31 -10.83
CA ASN A 84 -3.08 12.36 -9.91
C ASN A 84 -3.42 12.16 -8.43
N ASP A 85 -4.02 11.04 -8.06
CA ASP A 85 -4.16 10.69 -6.64
C ASP A 85 -2.89 10.05 -6.11
N GLY A 86 -2.61 10.29 -4.84
CA GLY A 86 -1.47 9.69 -4.16
C GLY A 86 -1.83 9.16 -2.79
N CYS A 87 -1.02 8.25 -2.29
CA CYS A 87 -1.10 7.77 -0.92
C CYS A 87 0.28 7.52 -0.34
N TYR A 88 0.36 7.62 0.96
CA TYR A 88 1.54 7.29 1.73
C TYR A 88 1.38 5.91 2.36
N VAL A 89 2.37 5.05 2.15
CA VAL A 89 2.45 3.73 2.77
C VAL A 89 3.58 3.75 3.78
N PRO A 90 3.28 3.76 5.08
CA PRO A 90 4.30 3.77 6.12
C PRO A 90 5.20 2.52 6.07
N TYR A 91 6.43 2.69 6.48
CA TYR A 91 7.36 1.59 6.71
C TYR A 91 6.74 0.50 7.59
N GLN A 92 6.91 -0.76 7.20
CA GLN A 92 6.38 -1.94 7.90
C GLN A 92 4.85 -2.06 7.93
N TRP A 93 4.12 -1.29 7.14
CA TRP A 93 2.68 -1.48 7.01
C TRP A 93 2.37 -2.38 5.82
N PRO A 94 1.82 -3.57 6.05
CA PRO A 94 1.45 -4.46 4.96
C PRO A 94 0.35 -3.87 4.10
N HIS A 95 0.42 -4.19 2.82
CA HIS A 95 -0.55 -3.70 1.85
C HIS A 95 -0.70 -4.65 0.67
N TRP A 96 -1.82 -4.55 0.00
CA TRP A 96 -2.04 -5.17 -1.31
C TRP A 96 -2.59 -4.13 -2.30
N VAL A 97 -2.43 -4.42 -3.57
CA VAL A 97 -2.86 -3.53 -4.65
C VAL A 97 -3.61 -4.32 -5.72
N LYS A 98 -4.72 -3.78 -6.18
CA LYS A 98 -5.46 -4.31 -7.32
C LYS A 98 -5.63 -3.25 -8.37
N THR A 99 -5.46 -3.62 -9.63
CA THR A 99 -5.88 -2.77 -10.74
C THR A 99 -7.40 -2.78 -10.78
N ALA A 100 -8.02 -1.62 -10.65
CA ALA A 100 -9.47 -1.52 -10.73
C ALA A 100 -9.93 -1.76 -12.16
N THR A 101 -10.93 -2.62 -12.31
CA THR A 101 -11.72 -2.64 -13.54
C THR A 101 -12.62 -1.41 -13.52
N ARG A 102 -12.76 -0.71 -14.64
CA ARG A 102 -13.64 0.45 -14.75
C ARG A 102 -15.03 0.13 -14.18
N SER A 103 -15.26 0.54 -12.95
CA SER A 103 -16.61 0.69 -12.44
C SER A 103 -16.89 2.18 -12.34
N LEU A 104 -17.70 2.67 -13.25
CA LEU A 104 -18.14 4.08 -13.31
C LEU A 104 -19.06 4.48 -12.15
N THR A 105 -19.31 3.59 -11.20
CA THR A 105 -20.40 3.75 -10.22
C THR A 105 -19.95 3.79 -8.75
N ARG A 106 -18.65 3.67 -8.44
CA ARG A 106 -18.20 3.79 -7.05
C ARG A 106 -17.81 5.24 -6.73
N PRO A 107 -18.39 5.83 -5.68
CA PRO A 107 -17.97 7.15 -5.23
C PRO A 107 -16.50 7.12 -4.82
N LYS A 108 -15.75 8.15 -5.20
CA LYS A 108 -14.39 8.34 -4.69
C LYS A 108 -14.47 8.45 -3.17
N VAL A 109 -13.75 7.58 -2.48
CA VAL A 109 -13.50 7.80 -1.06
C VAL A 109 -12.54 8.97 -0.98
N SER A 110 -13.03 10.13 -0.54
CA SER A 110 -12.16 11.25 -0.24
C SER A 110 -11.26 10.85 0.92
N THR A 111 -9.96 10.78 0.66
CA THR A 111 -8.99 10.66 1.73
C THR A 111 -9.19 11.83 2.71
N PRO A 112 -9.28 11.57 4.02
CA PRO A 112 -9.21 12.64 4.98
C PRO A 112 -7.89 13.39 4.73
N ARG A 113 -7.98 14.68 4.41
CA ARG A 113 -6.77 15.50 4.37
C ARG A 113 -6.11 15.36 5.73
N SER A 114 -4.94 14.77 5.77
CA SER A 114 -4.08 14.91 6.92
C SER A 114 -3.83 16.40 7.09
N ARG A 115 -4.39 16.97 8.14
CA ARG A 115 -4.02 18.32 8.51
C ARG A 115 -2.54 18.33 8.89
N PRO A 116 -1.81 19.36 8.49
CA PRO A 116 -0.44 19.53 8.91
C PRO A 116 -0.31 19.58 10.43
#